data_dd492928b1102c8a3562ff31499b9e47
#
_entry.id   dd492928b1102c8a3562ff31499b9e47
#
_cell.length_a   1.000
_cell.length_b   1.000
_cell.length_c   1.000
_cell.angle_alpha   90.00
_cell.angle_beta   90.00
_cell.angle_gamma   90.00
#
_symmetry.space_group_name_H-M   'P 1'
#
loop_
_entity.id
_entity.type
_entity.pdbx_description
1 polymer ?
#
loop_
_entity_poly.entity_id
_entity_poly.type
_entity_poly.pdbx_seq_one_letter_code
_entity_poly.pdbx_strand_id
1 'polypeptide(L)'
;LSGGQQQRVGIARSLAVEPDIWFLDEPFSALDPLIRKEMQDEFLRLQGVLNKTILFVTHDFNEALRLADRIAIMKDGVIEQLDTPANIILNPATEYIRKFTEEVPREKVLKIKTVMDAPVDESLLGLVRVSEDAVIQTVAEEVLTEQKHVAVVNSDGCIVGSIHAAKVIHMLFGNINSSENKG
;
A
#
# COMPACT_ATOMS: atom_id res chain seq x y z
N LEU A 1 -21.92 -20.47 -16.79
CA LEU A 1 -20.87 -19.85 -15.95
C LEU A 1 -21.49 -18.69 -15.19
N SER A 2 -21.20 -18.57 -13.89
CA SER A 2 -21.50 -17.35 -13.12
C SER A 2 -20.67 -16.17 -13.62
N GLY A 3 -21.07 -14.91 -13.33
CA GLY A 3 -20.31 -13.72 -13.73
C GLY A 3 -18.85 -13.78 -13.30
N GLY A 4 -18.57 -14.21 -12.08
CA GLY A 4 -17.20 -14.39 -11.59
C GLY A 4 -16.41 -15.52 -12.28
N GLN A 5 -17.09 -16.59 -12.74
CA GLN A 5 -16.44 -17.63 -13.54
C GLN A 5 -16.10 -17.12 -14.94
N GLN A 6 -17.01 -16.34 -15.56
CA GLN A 6 -16.76 -15.71 -16.87
C GLN A 6 -15.56 -14.75 -16.79
N GLN A 7 -15.47 -13.97 -15.71
CA GLN A 7 -14.38 -13.02 -15.51
C GLN A 7 -13.04 -13.73 -15.33
N ARG A 8 -12.98 -14.81 -14.52
CA ARG A 8 -11.76 -15.64 -14.40
C ARG A 8 -11.32 -16.24 -15.72
N VAL A 9 -12.26 -16.75 -16.53
CA VAL A 9 -11.96 -17.25 -17.88
C VAL A 9 -11.45 -16.14 -18.78
N GLY A 10 -12.03 -14.92 -18.70
CA GLY A 10 -11.55 -13.74 -19.43
C GLY A 10 -10.10 -13.37 -19.10
N ILE A 11 -9.77 -13.33 -17.81
CA ILE A 11 -8.41 -13.08 -17.30
C ILE A 11 -7.45 -14.17 -17.82
N ALA A 12 -7.78 -15.43 -17.66
CA ALA A 12 -6.94 -16.54 -18.12
C ALA A 12 -6.72 -16.49 -19.65
N ARG A 13 -7.76 -16.18 -20.42
CA ARG A 13 -7.69 -16.05 -21.88
C ARG A 13 -6.81 -14.88 -22.32
N SER A 14 -6.90 -13.73 -21.65
CA SER A 14 -6.08 -12.54 -21.96
C SER A 14 -4.59 -12.78 -21.65
N LEU A 15 -4.28 -13.64 -20.67
CA LEU A 15 -2.93 -14.01 -20.31
C LEU A 15 -2.33 -15.09 -21.24
N ALA A 16 -3.17 -15.97 -21.80
CA ALA A 16 -2.74 -17.08 -22.67
C ALA A 16 -2.08 -16.64 -23.99
N VAL A 17 -2.25 -15.38 -24.39
CA VAL A 17 -1.58 -14.80 -25.56
C VAL A 17 -0.22 -14.18 -25.24
N GLU A 18 0.23 -14.28 -23.98
CA GLU A 18 1.52 -13.80 -23.48
C GLU A 18 1.82 -12.32 -23.84
N PRO A 19 0.92 -11.38 -23.57
CA PRO A 19 1.11 -9.98 -23.96
C PRO A 19 2.33 -9.37 -23.24
N ASP A 20 3.03 -8.43 -23.88
CA ASP A 20 4.09 -7.65 -23.24
C ASP A 20 3.53 -6.65 -22.23
N ILE A 21 2.37 -6.08 -22.53
CA ILE A 21 1.59 -5.21 -21.64
C ILE A 21 0.21 -5.83 -21.47
N TRP A 22 -0.15 -6.08 -20.23
CA TRP A 22 -1.43 -6.67 -19.89
C TRP A 22 -2.40 -5.61 -19.39
N PHE A 23 -3.49 -5.39 -20.15
CA PHE A 23 -4.53 -4.42 -19.83
C PHE A 23 -5.71 -5.11 -19.15
N LEU A 24 -6.08 -4.62 -17.98
CA LEU A 24 -7.20 -5.10 -17.19
C LEU A 24 -8.12 -3.92 -16.84
N ASP A 25 -9.36 -3.98 -17.34
CA ASP A 25 -10.39 -2.99 -17.05
C ASP A 25 -11.40 -3.59 -16.08
N GLU A 26 -11.43 -3.06 -14.86
CA GLU A 26 -12.30 -3.49 -13.75
C GLU A 26 -12.39 -5.03 -13.54
N PRO A 27 -11.27 -5.74 -13.44
CA PRO A 27 -11.26 -7.22 -13.48
C PRO A 27 -11.93 -7.88 -12.28
N PHE A 28 -12.22 -7.16 -11.20
CA PHE A 28 -12.83 -7.71 -9.99
C PHE A 28 -14.21 -7.13 -9.67
N SER A 29 -14.76 -6.25 -10.50
CA SER A 29 -16.01 -5.50 -10.22
C SER A 29 -17.24 -6.42 -10.07
N ALA A 30 -17.32 -7.52 -10.83
CA ALA A 30 -18.44 -8.46 -10.81
C ALA A 30 -18.31 -9.59 -9.76
N LEU A 31 -17.31 -9.52 -8.87
CA LEU A 31 -17.05 -10.53 -7.84
C LEU A 31 -17.63 -10.14 -6.49
N ASP A 32 -18.13 -11.12 -5.74
CA ASP A 32 -18.45 -10.93 -4.34
C ASP A 32 -17.19 -10.66 -3.50
N PRO A 33 -17.29 -10.05 -2.31
CA PRO A 33 -16.12 -9.59 -1.55
C PRO A 33 -15.10 -10.70 -1.19
N LEU A 34 -15.58 -11.92 -0.94
CA LEU A 34 -14.70 -13.03 -0.57
C LEU A 34 -13.88 -13.51 -1.78
N ILE A 35 -14.57 -13.79 -2.88
CA ILE A 35 -13.95 -14.22 -4.14
C ILE A 35 -13.04 -13.11 -4.70
N ARG A 36 -13.44 -11.85 -4.57
CA ARG A 36 -12.62 -10.69 -4.96
C ARG A 36 -11.28 -10.71 -4.24
N LYS A 37 -11.28 -10.91 -2.92
CA LYS A 37 -10.04 -11.00 -2.14
C LYS A 37 -9.16 -12.16 -2.60
N GLU A 38 -9.72 -13.34 -2.78
CA GLU A 38 -8.98 -14.52 -3.28
C GLU A 38 -8.36 -14.26 -4.66
N MET A 39 -9.10 -13.61 -5.56
CA MET A 39 -8.62 -13.27 -6.89
C MET A 39 -7.52 -12.21 -6.88
N GLN A 40 -7.60 -11.24 -5.98
CA GLN A 40 -6.54 -10.24 -5.79
C GLN A 40 -5.26 -10.89 -5.23
N ASP A 41 -5.38 -11.85 -4.30
CA ASP A 41 -4.23 -12.60 -3.79
C ASP A 41 -3.56 -13.41 -4.90
N GLU A 42 -4.35 -14.08 -5.73
CA GLU A 42 -3.84 -14.83 -6.88
C GLU A 42 -3.21 -13.91 -7.93
N PHE A 43 -3.78 -12.72 -8.16
CA PHE A 43 -3.21 -11.72 -9.05
C PHE A 43 -1.82 -11.26 -8.58
N LEU A 44 -1.66 -10.96 -7.29
CA LEU A 44 -0.35 -10.58 -6.71
C LEU A 44 0.66 -11.72 -6.87
N ARG A 45 0.25 -12.97 -6.67
CA ARG A 45 1.10 -14.13 -6.89
C ARG A 45 1.55 -14.23 -8.36
N LEU A 46 0.62 -14.05 -9.30
CA LEU A 46 0.92 -14.09 -10.73
C LEU A 46 1.83 -12.92 -11.14
N GLN A 47 1.61 -11.71 -10.64
CA GLN A 47 2.46 -10.54 -10.90
C GLN A 47 3.91 -10.81 -10.52
N GLY A 48 4.15 -11.43 -9.35
CA GLY A 48 5.49 -11.78 -8.90
C GLY A 48 6.21 -12.82 -9.77
N VAL A 49 5.47 -13.62 -10.55
CA VAL A 49 6.02 -14.66 -11.43
C VAL A 49 6.19 -14.17 -12.86
N LEU A 50 5.27 -13.37 -13.35
CA LEU A 50 5.15 -13.04 -14.78
C LEU A 50 6.13 -11.96 -15.26
N ASN A 51 6.65 -11.11 -14.39
CA ASN A 51 7.51 -9.95 -14.73
C ASN A 51 6.98 -9.13 -15.92
N LYS A 52 5.67 -8.93 -15.99
CA LYS A 52 4.97 -8.19 -17.05
C LYS A 52 4.59 -6.80 -16.58
N THR A 53 4.53 -5.86 -17.52
CA THR A 53 3.87 -4.57 -17.26
C THR A 53 2.36 -4.76 -17.29
N ILE A 54 1.69 -4.40 -16.21
CA ILE A 54 0.25 -4.53 -16.07
C ILE A 54 -0.37 -3.14 -15.93
N LEU A 55 -1.29 -2.78 -16.80
CA LEU A 55 -2.14 -1.61 -16.65
C LEU A 55 -3.52 -2.07 -16.16
N PHE A 56 -3.84 -1.66 -14.94
CA PHE A 56 -5.04 -2.06 -14.24
C PHE A 56 -5.92 -0.83 -14.00
N VAL A 57 -7.15 -0.87 -14.47
CA VAL A 57 -8.14 0.20 -14.29
C VAL A 57 -9.17 -0.25 -13.25
N THR A 58 -9.42 0.57 -12.25
CA THR A 58 -10.43 0.32 -11.22
C THR A 58 -11.00 1.64 -10.70
N HIS A 59 -12.24 1.60 -10.22
CA HIS A 59 -12.86 2.66 -9.44
C HIS A 59 -12.70 2.45 -7.92
N ASP A 60 -12.18 1.29 -7.49
CA ASP A 60 -11.94 0.97 -6.07
C ASP A 60 -10.51 1.38 -5.68
N PHE A 61 -10.42 2.45 -4.89
CA PHE A 61 -9.14 2.97 -4.44
C PHE A 61 -8.36 1.97 -3.57
N ASN A 62 -9.04 1.15 -2.77
CA ASN A 62 -8.38 0.12 -1.96
C ASN A 62 -7.77 -0.98 -2.82
N GLU A 63 -8.39 -1.34 -3.94
CA GLU A 63 -7.80 -2.25 -4.92
C GLU A 63 -6.50 -1.67 -5.49
N ALA A 64 -6.52 -0.40 -5.91
CA ALA A 64 -5.34 0.27 -6.42
C ALA A 64 -4.21 0.32 -5.38
N LEU A 65 -4.50 0.69 -4.13
CA LEU A 65 -3.53 0.72 -3.04
C LEU A 65 -2.89 -0.65 -2.76
N ARG A 66 -3.66 -1.73 -2.94
CA ARG A 66 -3.22 -3.09 -2.65
C ARG A 66 -2.36 -3.69 -3.77
N LEU A 67 -2.73 -3.42 -5.02
CA LEU A 67 -2.23 -4.17 -6.17
C LEU A 67 -1.18 -3.43 -6.99
N ALA A 68 -1.15 -2.09 -6.94
CA ALA A 68 -0.33 -1.30 -7.83
C ALA A 68 1.02 -0.90 -7.22
N ASP A 69 2.06 -0.90 -8.04
CA ASP A 69 3.34 -0.27 -7.72
C ASP A 69 3.24 1.27 -7.87
N ARG A 70 2.44 1.73 -8.83
CA ARG A 70 2.15 3.15 -9.07
C ARG A 70 0.67 3.34 -9.40
N ILE A 71 0.10 4.43 -8.92
CA ILE A 71 -1.31 4.78 -9.12
C ILE A 71 -1.39 6.11 -9.85
N ALA A 72 -2.17 6.16 -10.94
CA ALA A 72 -2.59 7.38 -11.60
C ALA A 72 -4.03 7.70 -11.18
N ILE A 73 -4.24 8.79 -10.47
CA ILE A 73 -5.59 9.27 -10.13
C ILE A 73 -6.02 10.25 -11.21
N MET A 74 -7.15 9.93 -11.86
CA MET A 74 -7.71 10.72 -12.95
C MET A 74 -8.99 11.44 -12.50
N LYS A 75 -9.15 12.66 -12.97
CA LYS A 75 -10.36 13.44 -12.82
C LYS A 75 -10.60 14.26 -14.08
N ASP A 76 -11.82 14.25 -14.58
CA ASP A 76 -12.24 15.04 -15.78
C ASP A 76 -11.31 14.84 -16.99
N GLY A 77 -10.78 13.62 -17.18
CA GLY A 77 -9.89 13.27 -18.29
C GLY A 77 -8.41 13.67 -18.08
N VAL A 78 -8.06 14.23 -16.93
CA VAL A 78 -6.70 14.66 -16.59
C VAL A 78 -6.13 13.81 -15.46
N ILE A 79 -4.84 13.49 -15.52
CA ILE A 79 -4.13 12.85 -14.41
C ILE A 79 -3.80 13.92 -13.35
N GLU A 80 -4.45 13.84 -12.21
CA GLU A 80 -4.24 14.73 -11.06
C GLU A 80 -2.94 14.39 -10.30
N GLN A 81 -2.64 13.11 -10.16
CA GLN A 81 -1.40 12.62 -9.53
C GLN A 81 -1.04 11.23 -10.07
N LEU A 82 0.26 11.01 -10.28
CA LEU A 82 0.83 9.70 -10.61
C LEU A 82 2.00 9.43 -9.67
N ASP A 83 1.82 8.50 -8.74
CA ASP A 83 2.82 8.22 -7.71
C ASP A 83 2.70 6.80 -7.14
N THR A 84 3.57 6.46 -6.18
CA THR A 84 3.41 5.24 -5.37
C THR A 84 2.20 5.35 -4.45
N PRO A 85 1.56 4.22 -4.07
CA PRO A 85 0.45 4.21 -3.10
C PRO A 85 0.77 4.99 -1.82
N ALA A 86 1.97 4.78 -1.28
CA ALA A 86 2.40 5.44 -0.06
C ALA A 86 2.50 6.96 -0.21
N ASN A 87 3.06 7.45 -1.33
CA ASN A 87 3.21 8.90 -1.53
C ASN A 87 1.86 9.58 -1.79
N ILE A 88 0.93 8.92 -2.46
CA ILE A 88 -0.45 9.42 -2.62
C ILE A 88 -1.14 9.61 -1.26
N ILE A 89 -0.94 8.66 -0.32
CA ILE A 89 -1.51 8.74 1.03
C ILE A 89 -0.84 9.83 1.87
N LEU A 90 0.49 9.95 1.79
CA LEU A 90 1.25 10.89 2.63
C LEU A 90 1.24 12.32 2.09
N ASN A 91 1.26 12.49 0.77
CA ASN A 91 1.40 13.74 0.06
C ASN A 91 0.35 13.89 -1.06
N PRO A 92 -0.96 13.92 -0.73
CA PRO A 92 -2.00 14.12 -1.74
C PRO A 92 -1.84 15.48 -2.42
N ALA A 93 -1.75 15.49 -3.77
CA ALA A 93 -1.47 16.69 -4.54
C ALA A 93 -2.65 17.68 -4.56
N THR A 94 -3.88 17.20 -4.42
CA THR A 94 -5.09 18.03 -4.46
C THR A 94 -6.05 17.67 -3.33
N GLU A 95 -6.98 18.57 -3.04
CA GLU A 95 -8.06 18.33 -2.07
C GLU A 95 -8.97 17.17 -2.52
N TYR A 96 -9.11 16.97 -3.83
CA TYR A 96 -9.84 15.84 -4.38
C TYR A 96 -9.18 14.51 -3.96
N ILE A 97 -7.86 14.39 -4.11
CA ILE A 97 -7.11 13.19 -3.73
C ILE A 97 -7.12 13.00 -2.21
N ARG A 98 -7.00 14.09 -1.45
CA ARG A 98 -7.04 14.04 0.02
C ARG A 98 -8.30 13.33 0.53
N LYS A 99 -9.47 13.61 -0.06
CA LYS A 99 -10.73 12.95 0.31
C LYS A 99 -10.71 11.43 0.12
N PHE A 100 -10.02 10.93 -0.90
CA PHE A 100 -9.84 9.48 -1.06
C PHE A 100 -8.92 8.88 0.00
N THR A 101 -7.93 9.65 0.46
CA THR A 101 -6.91 9.16 1.41
C THR A 101 -7.30 9.31 2.87
N GLU A 102 -8.31 10.13 3.19
CA GLU A 102 -8.76 10.36 4.58
C GLU A 102 -9.32 9.11 5.25
N GLU A 103 -10.03 8.26 4.49
CA GLU A 103 -10.65 7.05 4.99
C GLU A 103 -9.72 5.82 4.94
N VAL A 104 -8.51 5.99 4.38
CA VAL A 104 -7.55 4.88 4.25
C VAL A 104 -6.91 4.60 5.60
N PRO A 105 -7.01 3.37 6.11
CA PRO A 105 -6.28 2.96 7.32
C PRO A 105 -4.79 2.86 7.00
N ARG A 106 -4.06 3.96 7.26
CA ARG A 106 -2.64 4.14 6.90
C ARG A 106 -1.76 3.00 7.41
N GLU A 107 -2.05 2.51 8.60
CA GLU A 107 -1.34 1.40 9.24
C GLU A 107 -1.43 0.09 8.44
N LYS A 108 -2.48 -0.08 7.62
CA LYS A 108 -2.68 -1.28 6.79
C LYS A 108 -2.00 -1.20 5.42
N VAL A 109 -1.59 -0.01 5.01
CA VAL A 109 -1.05 0.24 3.67
C VAL A 109 0.41 0.64 3.72
N LEU A 110 0.80 1.48 4.69
CA LEU A 110 2.16 2.00 4.76
C LEU A 110 3.15 0.95 5.28
N LYS A 111 4.23 0.76 4.53
CA LYS A 111 5.36 -0.07 4.93
C LYS A 111 6.35 0.74 5.78
N ILE A 112 7.09 0.07 6.65
CA ILE A 112 8.10 0.69 7.51
C ILE A 112 9.11 1.50 6.70
N LYS A 113 9.60 0.98 5.56
CA LYS A 113 10.57 1.69 4.70
C LYS A 113 10.10 3.06 4.20
N THR A 114 8.79 3.27 4.12
CA THR A 114 8.21 4.55 3.67
C THR A 114 8.22 5.61 4.75
N VAL A 115 8.29 5.18 6.01
CA VAL A 115 8.07 6.03 7.18
C VAL A 115 9.26 6.03 8.15
N MET A 116 10.24 5.14 7.98
CA MET A 116 11.43 5.08 8.82
C MET A 116 12.30 6.34 8.68
N ASP A 117 13.10 6.58 9.69
CA ASP A 117 14.17 7.57 9.68
C ASP A 117 15.51 6.92 9.30
N ALA A 118 16.52 7.73 9.03
CA ALA A 118 17.89 7.23 8.85
C ALA A 118 18.34 6.38 10.06
N PRO A 119 19.29 5.47 9.88
CA PRO A 119 19.85 4.71 11.00
C PRO A 119 20.41 5.66 12.08
N VAL A 120 20.13 5.35 13.33
CA VAL A 120 20.69 6.04 14.49
C VAL A 120 21.88 5.26 15.04
N ASP A 121 22.64 5.88 15.97
CA ASP A 121 23.74 5.21 16.69
C ASP A 121 23.20 3.93 17.38
N GLU A 122 23.98 2.85 17.34
CA GLU A 122 23.59 1.56 17.90
C GLU A 122 23.22 1.63 19.40
N SER A 123 23.82 2.56 20.14
CA SER A 123 23.50 2.79 21.57
C SER A 123 22.06 3.25 21.80
N LEU A 124 21.44 3.87 20.80
CA LEU A 124 20.05 4.34 20.84
C LEU A 124 19.05 3.27 20.40
N LEU A 125 19.52 2.16 19.81
CA LEU A 125 18.65 1.07 19.37
C LEU A 125 18.23 0.17 20.55
N GLY A 126 16.98 -0.28 20.50
CA GLY A 126 16.47 -1.37 21.33
C GLY A 126 16.89 -2.74 20.79
N LEU A 127 16.32 -3.78 21.38
CA LEU A 127 16.55 -5.18 20.99
C LEU A 127 15.67 -5.59 19.81
N VAL A 128 14.56 -4.90 19.60
CA VAL A 128 13.58 -5.21 18.56
C VAL A 128 14.13 -4.87 17.19
N ARG A 129 13.88 -5.74 16.24
CA ARG A 129 14.21 -5.59 14.81
C ARG A 129 12.96 -5.81 14.00
N VAL A 130 12.66 -4.92 13.04
CA VAL A 130 11.51 -5.03 12.14
C VAL A 130 11.98 -4.97 10.69
N SER A 131 11.28 -5.68 9.80
CA SER A 131 11.57 -5.64 8.37
C SER A 131 11.16 -4.31 7.76
N GLU A 132 11.98 -3.76 6.87
CA GLU A 132 11.64 -2.57 6.09
C GLU A 132 10.37 -2.73 5.24
N ASP A 133 10.06 -3.96 4.81
CA ASP A 133 8.87 -4.29 4.02
C ASP A 133 7.64 -4.61 4.87
N ALA A 134 7.76 -4.68 6.18
CA ALA A 134 6.62 -4.89 7.07
C ALA A 134 5.64 -3.72 7.00
N VAL A 135 4.35 -4.03 7.04
CA VAL A 135 3.29 -3.03 7.17
C VAL A 135 3.23 -2.56 8.63
N ILE A 136 2.98 -1.26 8.84
CA ILE A 136 2.97 -0.67 10.20
C ILE A 136 2.10 -1.47 11.16
N GLN A 137 0.91 -1.89 10.74
CA GLN A 137 -0.02 -2.65 11.58
C GLN A 137 0.58 -3.94 12.13
N THR A 138 1.40 -4.65 11.36
CA THR A 138 1.95 -5.95 11.77
C THR A 138 3.04 -5.86 12.82
N VAL A 139 3.68 -4.70 12.96
CA VAL A 139 4.81 -4.46 13.89
C VAL A 139 4.50 -3.36 14.91
N ALA A 140 3.28 -2.81 14.87
CA ALA A 140 2.91 -1.68 15.73
C ALA A 140 3.07 -2.00 17.21
N GLU A 141 2.66 -3.20 17.68
CA GLU A 141 2.77 -3.61 19.08
C GLU A 141 4.24 -3.63 19.53
N GLU A 142 5.11 -4.23 18.72
CA GLU A 142 6.54 -4.33 19.01
C GLU A 142 7.21 -2.96 19.07
N VAL A 143 6.86 -2.06 18.12
CA VAL A 143 7.41 -0.70 18.07
C VAL A 143 6.87 0.16 19.20
N LEU A 144 5.59 0.04 19.57
CA LEU A 144 4.95 0.86 20.60
C LEU A 144 5.39 0.45 22.01
N THR A 145 5.80 -0.79 22.22
CA THR A 145 6.29 -1.29 23.51
C THR A 145 7.78 -1.04 23.72
N GLU A 146 8.54 -0.78 22.66
CA GLU A 146 9.97 -0.47 22.77
C GLU A 146 10.19 0.98 23.19
N GLN A 147 11.03 1.19 24.22
CA GLN A 147 11.34 2.54 24.73
C GLN A 147 12.42 3.26 23.92
N LYS A 148 13.21 2.52 23.16
CA LYS A 148 14.27 3.01 22.28
C LYS A 148 13.82 3.01 20.82
N HIS A 149 14.73 3.45 19.95
CA HIS A 149 14.54 3.28 18.52
C HIS A 149 14.57 1.79 18.14
N VAL A 150 13.59 1.36 17.36
CA VAL A 150 13.57 0.02 16.77
C VAL A 150 14.42 0.04 15.51
N ALA A 151 15.32 -0.92 15.35
CA ALA A 151 16.11 -1.04 14.15
C ALA A 151 15.28 -1.61 13.00
N VAL A 152 15.37 -0.97 11.84
CA VAL A 152 14.75 -1.45 10.60
C VAL A 152 15.80 -2.17 9.78
N VAL A 153 15.49 -3.40 9.38
CA VAL A 153 16.42 -4.26 8.64
C VAL A 153 15.89 -4.61 7.27
N ASN A 154 16.79 -4.75 6.30
CA ASN A 154 16.48 -5.26 4.96
C ASN A 154 16.44 -6.81 4.93
N SER A 155 16.24 -7.40 3.75
CA SER A 155 16.23 -8.85 3.53
C SER A 155 17.52 -9.55 3.93
N ASP A 156 18.65 -8.85 3.92
CA ASP A 156 19.98 -9.38 4.26
C ASP A 156 20.28 -9.24 5.76
N GLY A 157 19.34 -8.69 6.55
CA GLY A 157 19.49 -8.45 7.97
C GLY A 157 20.33 -7.21 8.32
N CYS A 158 20.71 -6.39 7.34
CA CYS A 158 21.44 -5.15 7.56
C CYS A 158 20.49 -4.04 8.05
N ILE A 159 20.94 -3.24 9.01
CA ILE A 159 20.19 -2.07 9.48
C ILE A 159 20.20 -1.00 8.39
N VAL A 160 19.01 -0.64 7.90
CA VAL A 160 18.79 0.35 6.85
C VAL A 160 18.08 1.60 7.34
N GLY A 161 17.55 1.56 8.56
CA GLY A 161 16.83 2.68 9.16
C GLY A 161 16.53 2.45 10.63
N SER A 162 15.77 3.37 11.20
CA SER A 162 15.22 3.26 12.55
C SER A 162 13.80 3.82 12.59
N ILE A 163 13.01 3.37 13.57
CA ILE A 163 11.68 3.91 13.83
C ILE A 163 11.45 4.02 15.33
N HIS A 164 10.79 5.09 15.75
CA HIS A 164 10.45 5.33 17.15
C HIS A 164 8.93 5.31 17.34
N ALA A 165 8.47 4.83 18.51
CA ALA A 165 7.05 4.74 18.85
C ALA A 165 6.28 6.05 18.60
N ALA A 166 6.85 7.20 18.93
CA ALA A 166 6.23 8.50 18.70
C ALA A 166 5.85 8.74 17.23
N LYS A 167 6.65 8.26 16.29
CA LYS A 167 6.38 8.41 14.86
C LYS A 167 5.22 7.52 14.41
N VAL A 168 5.16 6.29 14.92
CA VAL A 168 4.04 5.38 14.67
C VAL A 168 2.75 5.96 15.24
N ILE A 169 2.77 6.46 16.47
CA ILE A 169 1.61 7.12 17.11
C ILE A 169 1.14 8.32 16.28
N HIS A 170 2.06 9.17 15.84
CA HIS A 170 1.71 10.32 14.99
C HIS A 170 1.05 9.90 13.67
N MET A 171 1.49 8.81 13.07
CA MET A 171 0.89 8.30 11.83
C MET A 171 -0.48 7.66 12.03
N LEU A 172 -0.65 6.93 13.13
CA LEU A 172 -1.92 6.29 13.46
C LEU A 172 -3.00 7.30 13.89
N PHE A 173 -2.60 8.35 14.61
CA PHE A 173 -3.52 9.26 15.30
C PHE A 173 -3.34 10.75 14.96
N GLY A 174 -2.33 11.11 14.15
CA GLY A 174 -1.94 12.50 13.89
C GLY A 174 -2.97 13.38 13.16
N ASN A 175 -4.04 12.82 12.63
CA ASN A 175 -5.13 13.57 12.00
C ASN A 175 -6.21 14.06 13.01
N ILE A 176 -6.09 13.74 14.30
CA ILE A 176 -7.14 14.08 15.29
C ILE A 176 -7.11 15.57 15.68
N ASN A 177 -6.00 16.28 15.42
CA ASN A 177 -5.83 17.66 15.91
C ASN A 177 -5.96 18.78 14.88
N SER A 178 -6.45 18.52 13.65
CA SER A 178 -6.60 19.59 12.65
C SER A 178 -7.97 20.29 12.68
N SER A 179 -8.92 19.86 13.50
CA SER A 179 -10.30 20.39 13.53
C SER A 179 -10.65 21.27 14.72
N GLU A 180 -9.75 21.46 15.72
CA GLU A 180 -10.10 22.21 16.94
C GLU A 180 -9.45 23.59 17.07
N ASN A 181 -8.80 24.14 16.03
CA ASN A 181 -8.24 25.49 16.16
C ASN A 181 -8.70 26.44 15.05
N LYS A 182 -10.03 26.61 14.91
CA LYS A 182 -10.68 27.79 14.33
C LYS A 182 -11.93 28.11 15.17
N GLY A 183 -11.71 28.75 16.27
CA GLY A 183 -12.66 29.52 17.03
C GLY A 183 -12.23 30.98 17.06
#